data_7e7740618cee917e3ea44287e49b8e64
#
_entry.id   7e7740618cee917e3ea44287e49b8e64
#
_cell.length_a   1.000
_cell.length_b   1.000
_cell.length_c   1.000
_cell.angle_alpha   90.00
_cell.angle_beta   90.00
_cell.angle_gamma   90.00
#
_symmetry.space_group_name_H-M   'P 1'
#
loop_
_entity.id
_entity.type
_entity.pdbx_description
1 polymer ?
#
loop_
_entity_poly.entity_id
_entity_poly.type
_entity_poly.pdbx_seq_one_letter_code
_entity_poly.pdbx_strand_id
1 'polypeptide(L)'
;MDHSSWTAILQSYVTDKGDVNYKSLQNNRTVLNGYLNALASNVPDKTWSTSEKKAYWINAYNAYTIQLILDNYPIQSIKDLKDPWGQKFITLNDKTLTLNTIEHKILRPMGDSRIHFAIVCASESCPKLLNCAFEAETIDSQLDQAAHKFINDPTKNSITPPKITISKIFKWFKSDFPKGVDFINYLNTYSTVQISPEAKINHQNYNWALNE
;
A
#
# COMPACT_ATOMS: atom_id res chain seq x y z
N MET A 1 0.75 -15.10 -12.24
CA MET A 1 0.91 -14.01 -13.23
C MET A 1 2.30 -13.44 -13.07
N ASP A 2 2.98 -13.10 -14.17
CA ASP A 2 4.28 -12.41 -14.13
C ASP A 2 4.09 -10.91 -13.86
N HIS A 3 4.79 -10.38 -12.86
CA HIS A 3 4.78 -8.97 -12.48
C HIS A 3 6.08 -8.23 -12.85
N SER A 4 6.97 -8.83 -13.66
CA SER A 4 8.27 -8.25 -14.03
C SER A 4 8.16 -6.88 -14.70
N SER A 5 7.14 -6.67 -15.55
CA SER A 5 6.88 -5.37 -16.17
C SER A 5 6.49 -4.29 -15.15
N TRP A 6 5.79 -4.68 -14.06
CA TRP A 6 5.49 -3.77 -12.96
C TRP A 6 6.76 -3.41 -12.18
N THR A 7 7.59 -4.39 -11.89
CA THR A 7 8.91 -4.17 -11.28
C THR A 7 9.76 -3.20 -12.12
N ALA A 8 9.79 -3.36 -13.44
CA ALA A 8 10.54 -2.46 -14.32
C ALA A 8 10.02 -1.02 -14.27
N ILE A 9 8.69 -0.84 -14.22
CA ILE A 9 8.06 0.48 -14.05
C ILE A 9 8.45 1.08 -12.71
N LEU A 10 8.31 0.32 -11.62
CA LEU A 10 8.64 0.78 -10.28
C LEU A 10 10.12 1.18 -10.17
N GLN A 11 11.04 0.39 -10.70
CA GLN A 11 12.47 0.71 -10.72
C GLN A 11 12.81 1.97 -11.51
N SER A 12 12.02 2.27 -12.56
CA SER A 12 12.27 3.43 -13.43
C SER A 12 11.70 4.73 -12.86
N TYR A 13 10.63 4.65 -12.07
CA TYR A 13 9.85 5.84 -11.67
C TYR A 13 9.64 5.98 -10.16
N VAL A 14 10.10 5.03 -9.36
CA VAL A 14 9.97 5.08 -7.89
C VAL A 14 11.33 5.04 -7.25
N THR A 15 11.60 6.02 -6.39
CA THR A 15 12.86 6.10 -5.64
C THR A 15 12.91 5.04 -4.52
N ASP A 16 14.11 4.80 -3.97
CA ASP A 16 14.26 3.94 -2.78
C ASP A 16 13.50 4.46 -1.56
N LYS A 17 13.11 5.73 -1.55
CA LYS A 17 12.28 6.34 -0.51
C LYS A 17 10.78 6.12 -0.73
N GLY A 18 10.38 5.67 -1.91
CA GLY A 18 8.98 5.45 -2.29
C GLY A 18 8.31 6.65 -2.95
N ASP A 19 9.09 7.69 -3.29
CA ASP A 19 8.60 8.85 -4.04
C ASP A 19 8.42 8.47 -5.51
N VAL A 20 7.36 8.94 -6.13
CA VAL A 20 6.98 8.61 -7.50
C VAL A 20 7.24 9.79 -8.43
N ASN A 21 8.03 9.59 -9.47
CA ASN A 21 8.19 10.60 -10.52
C ASN A 21 6.97 10.59 -11.46
N TYR A 22 5.85 11.15 -10.99
CA TYR A 22 4.59 11.20 -11.74
C TYR A 22 4.75 11.92 -13.07
N LYS A 23 5.50 13.01 -13.11
CA LYS A 23 5.74 13.78 -14.34
C LYS A 23 6.40 12.95 -15.43
N SER A 24 7.45 12.22 -15.07
CA SER A 24 8.15 11.35 -16.05
C SER A 24 7.29 10.17 -16.47
N LEU A 25 6.56 9.56 -15.53
CA LEU A 25 5.65 8.45 -15.84
C LEU A 25 4.47 8.91 -16.70
N GLN A 26 3.95 10.12 -16.49
CA GLN A 26 2.91 10.72 -17.32
C GLN A 26 3.36 10.86 -18.78
N ASN A 27 4.61 11.26 -19.01
CA ASN A 27 5.18 11.36 -20.36
C ASN A 27 5.40 9.99 -21.03
N ASN A 28 5.46 8.92 -20.25
CA ASN A 28 5.65 7.54 -20.75
C ASN A 28 4.54 6.59 -20.28
N ARG A 29 3.31 7.08 -20.28
CA ARG A 29 2.15 6.40 -19.71
C ARG A 29 1.84 5.04 -20.37
N THR A 30 2.30 4.81 -21.58
CA THR A 30 2.09 3.54 -22.32
C THR A 30 2.62 2.33 -21.55
N VAL A 31 3.71 2.46 -20.78
CA VAL A 31 4.28 1.34 -20.00
C VAL A 31 3.32 0.92 -18.88
N LEU A 32 2.71 1.89 -18.18
CA LEU A 32 1.70 1.61 -17.16
C LEU A 32 0.44 0.99 -17.78
N ASN A 33 -0.04 1.55 -18.88
CA ASN A 33 -1.21 1.02 -19.58
C ASN A 33 -1.01 -0.44 -20.01
N GLY A 34 0.21 -0.80 -20.45
CA GLY A 34 0.58 -2.18 -20.77
C GLY A 34 0.41 -3.11 -19.57
N TYR A 35 0.88 -2.70 -18.40
CA TYR A 35 0.71 -3.50 -17.17
C TYR A 35 -0.76 -3.58 -16.71
N LEU A 36 -1.50 -2.48 -16.79
CA LEU A 36 -2.94 -2.49 -16.44
C LEU A 36 -3.74 -3.42 -17.35
N ASN A 37 -3.43 -3.47 -18.65
CA ASN A 37 -4.02 -4.41 -19.58
C ASN A 37 -3.64 -5.87 -19.24
N ALA A 38 -2.40 -6.12 -18.82
CA ALA A 38 -1.98 -7.45 -18.37
C ALA A 38 -2.75 -7.87 -17.10
N LEU A 39 -2.98 -6.96 -16.13
CA LEU A 39 -3.85 -7.22 -14.99
C LEU A 39 -5.27 -7.56 -15.43
N ALA A 40 -5.86 -6.77 -16.34
CA ALA A 40 -7.22 -7.00 -16.83
C ALA A 40 -7.39 -8.34 -17.54
N SER A 41 -6.34 -8.83 -18.19
CA SER A 41 -6.36 -10.11 -18.93
C SER A 41 -6.06 -11.33 -18.04
N ASN A 42 -5.62 -11.14 -16.79
CA ASN A 42 -5.18 -12.21 -15.91
C ASN A 42 -5.81 -12.09 -14.51
N VAL A 43 -7.11 -11.84 -14.44
CA VAL A 43 -7.80 -11.68 -13.15
C VAL A 43 -7.82 -13.01 -12.39
N PRO A 44 -7.46 -13.03 -11.08
CA PRO A 44 -7.43 -14.24 -10.28
C PRO A 44 -8.77 -14.99 -10.26
N ASP A 45 -8.73 -16.29 -10.46
CA ASP A 45 -9.85 -17.19 -10.34
C ASP A 45 -9.72 -18.15 -9.12
N LYS A 46 -10.51 -19.22 -9.11
CA LYS A 46 -10.54 -20.20 -8.00
C LYS A 46 -9.26 -21.05 -7.92
N THR A 47 -8.51 -21.18 -9.01
CA THR A 47 -7.32 -22.04 -9.08
C THR A 47 -6.08 -21.35 -8.47
N TRP A 48 -6.11 -20.02 -8.37
CA TRP A 48 -5.00 -19.27 -7.80
C TRP A 48 -4.88 -19.50 -6.28
N SER A 49 -3.67 -19.67 -5.81
CA SER A 49 -3.34 -19.71 -4.38
C SER A 49 -3.64 -18.36 -3.69
N THR A 50 -3.69 -18.39 -2.36
CA THR A 50 -3.86 -17.17 -1.57
C THR A 50 -2.71 -16.18 -1.78
N SER A 51 -1.47 -16.68 -1.91
CA SER A 51 -0.28 -15.87 -2.16
C SER A 51 -0.34 -15.18 -3.52
N GLU A 52 -0.70 -15.89 -4.58
CA GLU A 52 -0.88 -15.32 -5.92
C GLU A 52 -1.97 -14.25 -5.93
N LYS A 53 -3.13 -14.53 -5.30
CA LYS A 53 -4.22 -13.55 -5.16
C LYS A 53 -3.77 -12.30 -4.41
N LYS A 54 -3.04 -12.47 -3.30
CA LYS A 54 -2.57 -11.37 -2.47
C LYS A 54 -1.57 -10.50 -3.25
N ALA A 55 -0.58 -11.10 -3.90
CA ALA A 55 0.39 -10.38 -4.74
C ALA A 55 -0.30 -9.61 -5.86
N TYR A 56 -1.20 -10.26 -6.61
CA TYR A 56 -1.96 -9.62 -7.69
C TYR A 56 -2.74 -8.40 -7.19
N TRP A 57 -3.52 -8.55 -6.12
CA TRP A 57 -4.40 -7.46 -5.67
C TRP A 57 -3.65 -6.30 -5.01
N ILE A 58 -2.52 -6.55 -4.36
CA ILE A 58 -1.64 -5.47 -3.86
C ILE A 58 -1.05 -4.70 -5.04
N ASN A 59 -0.47 -5.39 -6.02
CA ASN A 59 0.09 -4.76 -7.22
C ASN A 59 -0.99 -4.00 -8.01
N ALA A 60 -2.18 -4.59 -8.17
CA ALA A 60 -3.30 -3.94 -8.84
C ALA A 60 -3.72 -2.66 -8.11
N TYR A 61 -3.91 -2.69 -6.79
CA TYR A 61 -4.25 -1.50 -6.01
C TYR A 61 -3.23 -0.38 -6.24
N ASN A 62 -1.94 -0.69 -6.14
CA ASN A 62 -0.87 0.29 -6.29
C ASN A 62 -0.81 0.85 -7.73
N ALA A 63 -0.91 0.00 -8.75
CA ALA A 63 -0.90 0.42 -10.14
C ALA A 63 -2.10 1.30 -10.49
N TYR A 64 -3.31 0.93 -10.03
CA TYR A 64 -4.50 1.73 -10.24
C TYR A 64 -4.50 3.02 -9.41
N THR A 65 -3.89 3.04 -8.24
CA THR A 65 -3.67 4.29 -7.49
C THR A 65 -2.79 5.25 -8.30
N ILE A 66 -1.68 4.78 -8.87
CA ILE A 66 -0.84 5.59 -9.76
C ILE A 66 -1.63 6.04 -10.98
N GLN A 67 -2.41 5.16 -11.63
CA GLN A 67 -3.27 5.56 -12.74
C GLN A 67 -4.20 6.72 -12.37
N LEU A 68 -4.88 6.61 -11.21
CA LEU A 68 -5.80 7.66 -10.74
C LEU A 68 -5.09 9.01 -10.58
N ILE A 69 -3.87 9.00 -10.01
CA ILE A 69 -3.07 10.23 -9.92
C ILE A 69 -2.74 10.77 -11.30
N LEU A 70 -2.23 9.94 -12.22
CA LEU A 70 -1.86 10.35 -13.57
C LEU A 70 -3.05 10.88 -14.39
N ASP A 71 -4.25 10.31 -14.18
CA ASP A 71 -5.48 10.77 -14.84
C ASP A 71 -5.87 12.21 -14.46
N ASN A 72 -5.35 12.69 -13.31
CA ASN A 72 -5.68 13.99 -12.74
C ASN A 72 -4.45 14.88 -12.54
N TYR A 73 -3.27 14.42 -12.94
CA TYR A 73 -2.01 15.15 -12.73
C TYR A 73 -1.94 16.41 -13.62
N PRO A 74 -1.45 17.56 -13.07
CA PRO A 74 -0.89 17.73 -11.73
C PRO A 74 -1.94 18.01 -10.65
N ILE A 75 -1.77 17.35 -9.48
CA ILE A 75 -2.53 17.60 -8.26
C ILE A 75 -1.58 17.65 -7.05
N GLN A 76 -1.98 18.27 -5.94
CA GLN A 76 -1.17 18.35 -4.73
C GLN A 76 -1.42 17.18 -3.77
N SER A 77 -2.56 16.54 -3.90
CA SER A 77 -3.01 15.47 -3.01
C SER A 77 -4.06 14.61 -3.71
N ILE A 78 -4.10 13.31 -3.41
CA ILE A 78 -5.20 12.45 -3.83
C ILE A 78 -6.55 12.96 -3.28
N LYS A 79 -6.54 13.71 -2.18
CA LYS A 79 -7.74 14.31 -1.56
C LYS A 79 -8.30 15.52 -2.32
N ASP A 80 -7.60 16.03 -3.32
CA ASP A 80 -8.13 17.05 -4.21
C ASP A 80 -9.20 16.45 -5.14
N LEU A 81 -9.23 15.13 -5.25
CA LEU A 81 -10.22 14.40 -6.04
C LEU A 81 -11.49 14.14 -5.21
N LYS A 82 -12.64 14.20 -5.88
CA LYS A 82 -13.90 13.83 -5.25
C LYS A 82 -13.99 12.30 -5.11
N ASP A 83 -14.09 11.80 -3.88
CA ASP A 83 -14.20 10.37 -3.53
C ASP A 83 -13.19 9.46 -4.26
N PRO A 84 -11.87 9.72 -4.12
CA PRO A 84 -10.86 9.06 -4.95
C PRO A 84 -10.86 7.54 -4.84
N TRP A 85 -11.17 7.00 -3.66
CA TRP A 85 -11.19 5.53 -3.46
C TRP A 85 -12.51 4.88 -3.88
N GLY A 86 -13.60 5.65 -3.99
CA GLY A 86 -14.92 5.17 -4.39
C GLY A 86 -15.22 5.35 -5.88
N GLN A 87 -14.35 6.01 -6.65
CA GLN A 87 -14.52 6.18 -8.08
C GLN A 87 -14.49 4.83 -8.81
N LYS A 88 -15.44 4.62 -9.71
CA LYS A 88 -15.56 3.42 -10.55
C LYS A 88 -14.75 3.60 -11.84
N PHE A 89 -13.48 3.25 -11.83
CA PHE A 89 -12.60 3.41 -13.00
C PHE A 89 -11.75 2.15 -13.32
N ILE A 90 -11.81 1.14 -12.48
CA ILE A 90 -11.03 -0.10 -12.64
C ILE A 90 -11.91 -1.14 -13.32
N THR A 91 -11.62 -1.51 -14.57
CA THR A 91 -12.38 -2.53 -15.30
C THR A 91 -11.57 -3.82 -15.39
N LEU A 92 -12.08 -4.89 -14.78
CA LEU A 92 -11.48 -6.22 -14.77
C LEU A 92 -12.57 -7.27 -15.03
N ASN A 93 -12.41 -8.11 -16.07
CA ASN A 93 -13.41 -9.12 -16.46
C ASN A 93 -14.85 -8.57 -16.50
N ASP A 94 -15.07 -7.50 -17.23
CA ASP A 94 -16.38 -6.84 -17.40
C ASP A 94 -16.99 -6.29 -16.08
N LYS A 95 -16.25 -6.33 -14.99
CA LYS A 95 -16.63 -5.74 -13.70
C LYS A 95 -15.92 -4.42 -13.49
N THR A 96 -16.69 -3.42 -13.11
CA THR A 96 -16.13 -2.13 -12.73
C THR A 96 -15.93 -2.11 -11.23
N LEU A 97 -14.67 -1.92 -10.80
CA LEU A 97 -14.25 -1.88 -9.40
C LEU A 97 -13.80 -0.47 -9.00
N THR A 98 -13.61 -0.31 -7.70
CA THR A 98 -13.04 0.87 -7.05
C THR A 98 -11.82 0.44 -6.22
N LEU A 99 -10.95 1.38 -5.85
CA LEU A 99 -9.87 1.10 -4.88
C LEU A 99 -10.44 0.58 -3.56
N ASN A 100 -11.55 1.16 -3.07
CA ASN A 100 -12.27 0.66 -1.90
C ASN A 100 -12.72 -0.80 -2.06
N THR A 101 -13.13 -1.21 -3.26
CA THR A 101 -13.51 -2.61 -3.50
C THR A 101 -12.30 -3.54 -3.33
N ILE A 102 -11.16 -3.18 -3.91
CA ILE A 102 -9.94 -3.99 -3.80
C ILE A 102 -9.50 -4.07 -2.33
N GLU A 103 -9.42 -2.95 -1.63
CA GLU A 103 -8.98 -2.91 -0.24
C GLU A 103 -9.97 -3.60 0.70
N HIS A 104 -11.23 -3.14 0.73
CA HIS A 104 -12.18 -3.53 1.78
C HIS A 104 -12.95 -4.82 1.48
N LYS A 105 -13.08 -5.23 0.22
CA LYS A 105 -13.86 -6.43 -0.14
C LYS A 105 -12.99 -7.60 -0.59
N ILE A 106 -11.72 -7.34 -0.91
CA ILE A 106 -10.82 -8.39 -1.40
C ILE A 106 -9.63 -8.58 -0.45
N LEU A 107 -8.79 -7.57 -0.25
CA LEU A 107 -7.54 -7.71 0.52
C LEU A 107 -7.78 -7.86 2.02
N ARG A 108 -8.57 -6.98 2.65
CA ARG A 108 -8.84 -7.04 4.10
C ARG A 108 -9.50 -8.36 4.55
N PRO A 109 -10.46 -8.95 3.79
CA PRO A 109 -11.02 -10.26 4.12
C PRO A 109 -10.02 -11.42 4.08
N MET A 110 -8.81 -11.23 3.50
CA MET A 110 -7.75 -12.24 3.56
C MET A 110 -7.11 -12.34 4.96
N GLY A 111 -7.44 -11.43 5.89
CA GLY A 111 -7.06 -11.51 7.30
C GLY A 111 -5.59 -11.21 7.62
N ASP A 112 -4.87 -10.54 6.73
CA ASP A 112 -3.46 -10.19 6.90
C ASP A 112 -3.30 -8.67 7.04
N SER A 113 -3.10 -8.20 8.29
CA SER A 113 -2.98 -6.75 8.56
C SER A 113 -1.76 -6.10 7.89
N ARG A 114 -0.75 -6.88 7.47
CA ARG A 114 0.46 -6.37 6.82
C ARG A 114 0.17 -5.73 5.45
N ILE A 115 -1.00 -6.02 4.84
CA ILE A 115 -1.42 -5.34 3.61
C ILE A 115 -1.43 -3.82 3.75
N HIS A 116 -1.73 -3.30 4.97
CA HIS A 116 -1.74 -1.86 5.24
C HIS A 116 -0.36 -1.20 5.16
N PHE A 117 0.72 -1.97 5.07
CA PHE A 117 2.07 -1.49 4.81
C PHE A 117 2.54 -1.72 3.36
N ALA A 118 1.68 -2.33 2.54
CA ALA A 118 1.96 -2.73 1.16
C ALA A 118 1.15 -1.96 0.12
N ILE A 119 -0.11 -1.60 0.46
CA ILE A 119 -0.93 -0.75 -0.41
C ILE A 119 -0.72 0.72 -0.09
N VAL A 120 -0.66 1.57 -1.12
CA VAL A 120 -0.33 2.99 -0.96
C VAL A 120 -1.42 3.90 -1.49
N CYS A 121 -1.62 5.02 -0.81
CA CYS A 121 -2.62 6.04 -1.16
C CYS A 121 -1.98 7.30 -1.78
N ALA A 122 -0.81 7.19 -2.38
CA ALA A 122 -0.09 8.28 -3.03
C ALA A 122 0.14 9.49 -2.13
N SER A 123 0.38 9.31 -0.83
CA SER A 123 0.63 10.41 0.11
C SER A 123 1.91 10.23 0.89
N GLU A 124 2.50 11.36 1.31
CA GLU A 124 3.71 11.44 2.12
C GLU A 124 3.66 10.57 3.38
N SER A 125 2.51 10.47 4.04
CA SER A 125 2.37 9.66 5.27
C SER A 125 2.03 8.21 5.01
N CYS A 126 1.85 7.77 3.76
CA CYS A 126 1.70 6.35 3.39
C CYS A 126 2.96 5.54 3.70
N PRO A 127 2.83 4.23 3.81
CA PRO A 127 3.96 3.33 3.60
C PRO A 127 4.65 3.61 2.27
N LYS A 128 5.92 3.26 2.19
CA LYS A 128 6.68 3.43 0.95
C LYS A 128 6.11 2.52 -0.13
N LEU A 129 5.87 3.07 -1.32
CA LEU A 129 5.73 2.25 -2.50
C LEU A 129 7.07 1.57 -2.78
N LEU A 130 7.08 0.24 -2.79
CA LEU A 130 8.31 -0.50 -3.10
C LEU A 130 8.68 -0.31 -4.58
N ASN A 131 9.97 -0.29 -4.87
CA ASN A 131 10.48 -0.26 -6.25
C ASN A 131 10.56 -1.66 -6.90
N CYS A 132 9.80 -2.61 -6.39
CA CYS A 132 9.59 -3.94 -6.95
C CYS A 132 8.16 -4.40 -6.71
N ALA A 133 7.67 -5.27 -7.58
CA ALA A 133 6.37 -5.91 -7.42
C ALA A 133 6.34 -6.86 -6.22
N PHE A 134 5.15 -7.08 -5.68
CA PHE A 134 4.91 -8.20 -4.78
C PHE A 134 4.78 -9.48 -5.60
N GLU A 135 5.47 -10.54 -5.19
CA GLU A 135 5.51 -11.82 -5.89
C GLU A 135 4.98 -12.94 -4.99
N ALA A 136 4.25 -13.88 -5.56
CA ALA A 136 3.57 -14.92 -4.79
C ALA A 136 4.53 -15.77 -3.93
N GLU A 137 5.72 -16.07 -4.46
CA GLU A 137 6.74 -16.90 -3.82
C GLU A 137 7.39 -16.21 -2.62
N THR A 138 7.40 -14.89 -2.61
CA THR A 138 8.08 -14.07 -1.60
C THR A 138 7.13 -13.16 -0.82
N ILE A 139 5.81 -13.27 -1.04
CA ILE A 139 4.81 -12.35 -0.50
C ILE A 139 4.91 -12.18 1.02
N ASP A 140 5.11 -13.26 1.77
CA ASP A 140 5.18 -13.20 3.22
C ASP A 140 6.42 -12.44 3.69
N SER A 141 7.59 -12.72 3.09
CA SER A 141 8.82 -12.00 3.42
C SER A 141 8.78 -10.53 2.98
N GLN A 142 8.14 -10.22 1.84
CA GLN A 142 7.96 -8.84 1.38
C GLN A 142 7.02 -8.06 2.31
N LEU A 143 5.94 -8.68 2.79
CA LEU A 143 5.01 -8.06 3.74
C LEU A 143 5.66 -7.84 5.10
N ASP A 144 6.45 -8.79 5.61
CA ASP A 144 7.21 -8.62 6.85
C ASP A 144 8.24 -7.50 6.74
N GLN A 145 8.96 -7.42 5.62
CA GLN A 145 9.89 -6.32 5.36
C GLN A 145 9.18 -4.97 5.27
N ALA A 146 8.01 -4.90 4.63
CA ALA A 146 7.21 -3.69 4.54
C ALA A 146 6.75 -3.24 5.93
N ALA A 147 6.26 -4.18 6.77
CA ALA A 147 5.88 -3.92 8.15
C ALA A 147 7.07 -3.42 8.97
N HIS A 148 8.20 -4.10 8.90
CA HIS A 148 9.42 -3.72 9.61
C HIS A 148 9.90 -2.31 9.18
N LYS A 149 9.98 -2.05 7.88
CA LYS A 149 10.38 -0.73 7.36
C LYS A 149 9.43 0.37 7.81
N PHE A 150 8.12 0.15 7.71
CA PHE A 150 7.13 1.16 8.08
C PHE A 150 7.11 1.46 9.57
N ILE A 151 7.14 0.44 10.43
CA ILE A 151 7.08 0.62 11.89
C ILE A 151 8.31 1.35 12.40
N ASN A 152 9.48 1.09 11.83
CA ASN A 152 10.74 1.73 12.22
C ASN A 152 11.07 3.03 11.46
N ASP A 153 10.19 3.48 10.57
CA ASP A 153 10.39 4.77 9.87
C ASP A 153 10.09 5.93 10.82
N PRO A 154 11.10 6.73 11.23
CA PRO A 154 10.91 7.83 12.18
C PRO A 154 10.04 8.96 11.63
N THR A 155 9.85 9.05 10.31
CA THR A 155 8.95 10.02 9.68
C THR A 155 7.48 9.60 9.82
N LYS A 156 7.20 8.33 10.05
CA LYS A 156 5.86 7.75 10.16
C LYS A 156 5.50 7.40 11.62
N ASN A 157 6.51 6.98 12.41
CA ASN A 157 6.30 6.51 13.78
C ASN A 157 7.45 6.99 14.67
N SER A 158 7.14 7.56 15.82
CA SER A 158 8.11 7.89 16.86
C SER A 158 7.93 6.90 18.01
N ILE A 159 8.82 5.92 18.10
CA ILE A 159 8.81 4.88 19.13
C ILE A 159 9.86 5.24 20.16
N THR A 160 9.45 6.01 21.16
CA THR A 160 10.30 6.48 22.27
C THR A 160 9.58 6.16 23.59
N PRO A 161 9.82 4.95 24.21
CA PRO A 161 9.18 4.58 25.46
C PRO A 161 9.44 5.63 26.58
N PRO A 162 8.48 5.85 27.50
CA PRO A 162 7.23 5.11 27.71
C PRO A 162 6.05 5.60 26.85
N LYS A 163 6.26 6.51 25.90
CA LYS A 163 5.21 7.06 25.03
C LYS A 163 5.60 6.81 23.57
N ILE A 164 4.64 6.31 22.79
CA ILE A 164 4.83 6.15 21.35
C ILE A 164 3.80 7.00 20.58
N THR A 165 4.22 7.51 19.44
CA THR A 165 3.34 8.24 18.52
C THR A 165 3.42 7.57 17.16
N ILE A 166 2.38 6.88 16.76
CA ILE A 166 2.35 6.03 15.58
C ILE A 166 1.41 6.57 14.49
N SER A 167 1.54 6.07 13.28
CA SER A 167 0.72 6.46 12.14
C SER A 167 -0.77 6.30 12.41
N LYS A 168 -1.58 7.20 11.82
CA LYS A 168 -3.05 7.09 11.83
C LYS A 168 -3.58 5.84 11.14
N ILE A 169 -2.80 5.15 10.32
CA ILE A 169 -3.17 3.86 9.71
C ILE A 169 -3.61 2.87 10.80
N PHE A 170 -2.89 2.76 11.90
CA PHE A 170 -3.26 1.90 13.02
C PHE A 170 -4.59 2.29 13.69
N LYS A 171 -4.96 3.57 13.64
CA LYS A 171 -6.25 4.05 14.14
C LYS A 171 -7.39 3.76 13.16
N TRP A 172 -7.17 4.03 11.89
CA TRP A 172 -8.21 3.87 10.85
C TRP A 172 -8.57 2.40 10.65
N PHE A 173 -7.57 1.54 10.66
CA PHE A 173 -7.72 0.10 10.44
C PHE A 173 -7.61 -0.75 11.72
N LYS A 174 -7.95 -0.15 12.87
CA LYS A 174 -7.84 -0.80 14.19
C LYS A 174 -8.52 -2.17 14.30
N SER A 175 -9.51 -2.44 13.47
CA SER A 175 -10.21 -3.74 13.44
C SER A 175 -9.37 -4.86 12.85
N ASP A 176 -8.34 -4.54 12.08
CA ASP A 176 -7.52 -5.49 11.36
C ASP A 176 -6.23 -5.83 12.14
N PHE A 177 -5.97 -5.09 13.23
CA PHE A 177 -4.85 -5.31 14.13
C PHE A 177 -5.32 -5.93 15.45
N PRO A 178 -4.44 -6.67 16.18
CA PRO A 178 -4.71 -7.13 17.53
C PRO A 178 -5.12 -5.97 18.46
N LYS A 179 -5.68 -6.28 19.63
CA LYS A 179 -6.17 -5.28 20.59
C LYS A 179 -5.37 -5.31 21.88
N GLY A 180 -5.34 -4.18 22.56
CA GLY A 180 -4.73 -4.06 23.90
C GLY A 180 -3.24 -4.43 23.89
N VAL A 181 -2.82 -5.27 24.85
CA VAL A 181 -1.43 -5.73 24.99
C VAL A 181 -0.96 -6.49 23.74
N ASP A 182 -1.83 -7.22 23.06
CA ASP A 182 -1.48 -7.96 21.85
C ASP A 182 -1.14 -7.02 20.68
N PHE A 183 -1.67 -5.81 20.68
CA PHE A 183 -1.25 -4.79 19.71
C PHE A 183 0.18 -4.32 19.97
N ILE A 184 0.58 -4.14 21.23
CA ILE A 184 1.97 -3.83 21.59
C ILE A 184 2.90 -5.00 21.20
N ASN A 185 2.48 -6.24 21.46
CA ASN A 185 3.22 -7.43 21.05
C ASN A 185 3.39 -7.49 19.53
N TYR A 186 2.32 -7.18 18.78
CA TYR A 186 2.38 -7.07 17.32
C TYR A 186 3.40 -6.02 16.86
N LEU A 187 3.38 -4.82 17.45
CA LEU A 187 4.37 -3.79 17.13
C LEU A 187 5.80 -4.26 17.46
N ASN A 188 5.98 -4.93 18.59
CA ASN A 188 7.27 -5.48 19.03
C ASN A 188 7.81 -6.60 18.12
N THR A 189 6.94 -7.26 17.34
CA THR A 189 7.38 -8.22 16.32
C THR A 189 8.25 -7.55 15.24
N TYR A 190 7.99 -6.29 14.95
CA TYR A 190 8.64 -5.55 13.87
C TYR A 190 9.52 -4.39 14.36
N SER A 191 9.28 -3.88 15.55
CA SER A 191 10.02 -2.73 16.10
C SER A 191 11.44 -3.10 16.51
N THR A 192 12.40 -2.25 16.18
CA THR A 192 13.79 -2.34 16.67
C THR A 192 13.93 -1.86 18.12
N VAL A 193 12.92 -1.16 18.64
CA VAL A 193 12.87 -0.65 20.02
C VAL A 193 11.79 -1.41 20.77
N GLN A 194 12.13 -2.01 21.92
CA GLN A 194 11.17 -2.70 22.78
C GLN A 194 10.17 -1.70 23.39
N ILE A 195 8.88 -1.92 23.10
CA ILE A 195 7.76 -1.11 23.58
C ILE A 195 7.18 -1.79 24.84
N SER A 196 7.09 -1.03 25.94
CA SER A 196 6.44 -1.52 27.17
C SER A 196 4.95 -1.78 26.96
N PRO A 197 4.36 -2.82 27.58
CA PRO A 197 2.92 -3.08 27.53
C PRO A 197 2.06 -1.89 28.01
N GLU A 198 2.59 -1.05 28.89
CA GLU A 198 1.92 0.13 29.45
C GLU A 198 2.14 1.41 28.63
N ALA A 199 2.83 1.33 27.48
CA ALA A 199 3.17 2.49 26.68
C ALA A 199 1.91 3.24 26.24
N LYS A 200 1.92 4.57 26.44
CA LYS A 200 0.84 5.45 25.96
C LYS A 200 0.97 5.63 24.45
N ILE A 201 -0.11 5.29 23.75
CA ILE A 201 -0.18 5.37 22.30
C ILE A 201 -0.86 6.67 21.88
N ASN A 202 -0.17 7.47 21.05
CA ASN A 202 -0.73 8.61 20.33
C ASN A 202 -0.62 8.36 18.82
N HIS A 203 -1.30 9.20 18.05
CA HIS A 203 -1.27 9.10 16.59
C HIS A 203 -0.75 10.40 15.98
N GLN A 204 0.17 10.26 15.03
CA GLN A 204 0.72 11.39 14.27
C GLN A 204 -0.34 12.06 13.40
N ASN A 205 -0.10 13.32 13.06
CA ASN A 205 -0.84 13.95 11.98
C ASN A 205 -0.47 13.28 10.65
N TYR A 206 -1.45 13.16 9.77
CA TYR A 206 -1.27 12.53 8.48
C TYR A 206 -1.10 13.59 7.40
N ASN A 207 0.05 13.57 6.73
CA ASN A 207 0.34 14.44 5.59
C ASN A 207 -0.20 13.79 4.31
N TRP A 208 -1.16 14.45 3.69
CA TRP A 208 -1.80 14.00 2.46
C TRP A 208 -1.14 14.58 1.19
N ALA A 209 -0.06 15.37 1.32
CA ALA A 209 0.70 15.80 0.16
C ALA A 209 1.14 14.59 -0.67
N LEU A 210 1.19 14.78 -1.99
CA LEU A 210 1.56 13.72 -2.93
C LEU A 210 2.99 13.24 -2.63
N ASN A 211 3.23 11.95 -2.73
CA ASN A 211 4.55 11.31 -2.58
C ASN A 211 5.36 11.44 -3.90
N GLU A 212 5.75 12.68 -4.22
CA GLU A 212 6.48 13.02 -5.45
C GLU A 212 7.93 13.49 -5.19
#